data_456e049ee426db4097086c180536e350
#
_entry.id   456e049ee426db4097086c180536e350
#
_cell.length_a   1.000
_cell.length_b   1.000
_cell.length_c   1.000
_cell.angle_alpha   90.00
_cell.angle_beta   90.00
_cell.angle_gamma   90.00
#
_symmetry.space_group_name_H-M   'P 1'
#
loop_
_entity.id
_entity.type
_entity.pdbx_description
1 polymer ?
#
loop_
_entity_poly.entity_id
_entity_poly.type
_entity_poly.pdbx_seq_one_letter_code
_entity_poly.pdbx_strand_id
1 'polypeptide(L)'
;MRALLVVDVQTDVMRGRDTDGLIEACNDVIGRYAPENVVYVVNRMPWEPASRTKELGEGLSMVSDLLFGKRRGSAFSNSGLARALDDMGADEVEVIGIDGNHCIKATALAALRRGLAVTVNTRAVVSRNPGAFERTKRRLSDAGVR
;
A
#
# COMPACT_ATOMS: atom_id res chain seq x y z
N MET A 1 -16.23 -4.75 -6.35
CA MET A 1 -14.96 -5.43 -6.70
C MET A 1 -13.86 -4.87 -5.81
N ARG A 2 -13.04 -5.74 -5.28
CA ARG A 2 -11.93 -5.37 -4.38
C ARG A 2 -10.63 -5.25 -5.16
N ALA A 3 -9.89 -4.16 -4.97
CA ALA A 3 -8.53 -4.00 -5.50
C ALA A 3 -7.51 -4.15 -4.36
N LEU A 4 -6.31 -4.60 -4.69
CA LEU A 4 -5.19 -4.69 -3.75
C LEU A 4 -4.22 -3.53 -4.00
N LEU A 5 -3.88 -2.80 -2.93
CA LEU A 5 -2.85 -1.76 -2.96
C LEU A 5 -1.60 -2.26 -2.24
N VAL A 6 -0.51 -2.41 -2.97
CA VAL A 6 0.80 -2.82 -2.44
C VAL A 6 1.64 -1.54 -2.31
N VAL A 7 1.83 -1.07 -1.08
CA VAL A 7 2.34 0.28 -0.80
C VAL A 7 3.77 0.24 -0.30
N ASP A 8 4.67 0.90 -1.01
CA ASP A 8 6.05 1.19 -0.62
C ASP A 8 6.89 -0.06 -0.30
N VAL A 9 6.57 -1.21 -0.90
CA VAL A 9 7.38 -2.43 -0.79
C VAL A 9 8.52 -2.32 -1.80
N GLN A 10 9.46 -1.46 -1.50
CA GLN A 10 10.57 -1.07 -2.36
C GLN A 10 11.88 -1.10 -1.60
N THR A 11 12.98 -1.34 -2.31
CA THR A 11 14.29 -1.62 -1.72
C THR A 11 14.74 -0.50 -0.78
N ASP A 12 14.63 0.76 -1.17
CA ASP A 12 15.09 1.89 -0.36
C ASP A 12 14.23 2.15 0.87
N VAL A 13 12.95 1.78 0.85
CA VAL A 13 12.07 1.86 2.02
C VAL A 13 12.33 0.68 2.97
N MET A 14 12.59 -0.50 2.42
CA MET A 14 12.85 -1.72 3.22
C MET A 14 14.20 -1.66 3.93
N ARG A 15 15.16 -0.95 3.36
CA ARG A 15 16.52 -0.86 3.92
C ARG A 15 16.48 -0.28 5.33
N GLY A 16 17.16 -0.97 6.27
CA GLY A 16 17.23 -0.55 7.66
C GLY A 16 15.97 -0.83 8.48
N ARG A 17 15.03 -1.58 7.93
CA ARG A 17 13.82 -2.02 8.64
C ARG A 17 13.84 -3.54 8.82
N ASP A 18 13.15 -4.00 9.86
CA ASP A 18 12.87 -5.43 10.00
C ASP A 18 11.70 -5.78 9.06
N THR A 19 12.03 -6.38 7.94
CA THR A 19 11.05 -6.77 6.92
C THR A 19 11.02 -8.29 6.73
N ASP A 20 11.47 -9.05 7.73
CA ASP A 20 11.46 -10.50 7.67
C ASP A 20 10.04 -11.01 7.45
N GLY A 21 9.88 -11.88 6.44
CA GLY A 21 8.60 -12.45 6.09
C GLY A 21 7.64 -11.53 5.32
N LEU A 22 7.99 -10.25 5.14
CA LEU A 22 7.08 -9.31 4.45
C LEU A 22 6.84 -9.69 3.00
N ILE A 23 7.90 -10.00 2.25
CA ILE A 23 7.76 -10.36 0.83
C ILE A 23 6.90 -11.60 0.67
N GLU A 24 7.13 -12.63 1.49
CA GLU A 24 6.33 -13.84 1.47
C GLU A 24 4.86 -13.55 1.78
N ALA A 25 4.61 -12.77 2.83
CA ALA A 25 3.24 -12.37 3.21
C ALA A 25 2.56 -11.56 2.11
N CYS A 26 3.27 -10.62 1.50
CA CYS A 26 2.74 -9.84 0.37
C CYS A 26 2.42 -10.74 -0.81
N ASN A 27 3.31 -11.66 -1.15
CA ASN A 27 3.10 -12.58 -2.28
C ASN A 27 1.90 -13.50 -2.04
N ASP A 28 1.68 -13.94 -0.81
CA ASP A 28 0.50 -14.75 -0.45
C ASP A 28 -0.79 -13.96 -0.71
N VAL A 29 -0.81 -12.69 -0.36
CA VAL A 29 -1.98 -11.83 -0.59
C VAL A 29 -2.14 -11.57 -2.09
N ILE A 30 -1.07 -11.19 -2.78
CA ILE A 30 -1.09 -10.92 -4.23
C ILE A 30 -1.64 -12.13 -5.00
N GLY A 31 -1.25 -13.33 -4.60
CA GLY A 31 -1.70 -14.57 -5.24
C GLY A 31 -3.19 -14.84 -5.15
N ARG A 32 -3.92 -14.13 -4.30
CA ARG A 32 -5.38 -14.27 -4.15
C ARG A 32 -6.17 -13.35 -5.08
N TYR A 33 -5.49 -12.47 -5.80
CA TYR A 33 -6.12 -11.48 -6.67
C TYR A 33 -5.90 -11.81 -8.14
N ALA A 34 -6.88 -11.47 -8.97
CA ALA A 34 -6.65 -11.41 -10.41
C ALA A 34 -5.59 -10.34 -10.69
N PRO A 35 -4.62 -10.59 -11.58
CA PRO A 35 -3.53 -9.64 -11.81
C PRO A 35 -3.96 -8.21 -12.09
N GLU A 36 -5.02 -8.03 -12.85
CA GLU A 36 -5.55 -6.71 -13.21
C GLU A 36 -6.12 -5.92 -12.02
N ASN A 37 -6.29 -6.55 -10.86
CA ASN A 37 -6.81 -5.94 -9.65
C ASN A 37 -5.71 -5.61 -8.64
N VAL A 38 -4.44 -5.79 -9.00
CA VAL A 38 -3.30 -5.50 -8.13
C VAL A 38 -2.62 -4.21 -8.57
N VAL A 39 -2.48 -3.28 -7.63
CA VAL A 39 -1.89 -1.96 -7.87
C VAL A 39 -0.68 -1.78 -6.96
N TYR A 40 0.43 -1.37 -7.54
CA TYR A 40 1.68 -1.09 -6.83
C TYR A 40 1.85 0.41 -6.67
N VAL A 41 2.26 0.84 -5.47
CA VAL A 41 2.53 2.23 -5.18
C VAL A 41 3.96 2.35 -4.65
N VAL A 42 4.73 3.26 -5.22
CA VAL A 42 6.12 3.53 -4.79
C VAL A 42 6.26 4.95 -4.30
N ASN A 43 7.11 5.13 -3.29
CA ASN A 43 7.40 6.43 -2.72
C ASN A 43 8.63 7.04 -3.38
N ARG A 44 8.53 8.33 -3.75
CA ARG A 44 9.64 9.14 -4.27
C ARG A 44 9.96 10.24 -3.29
N MET A 45 11.24 10.49 -3.07
CA MET A 45 11.66 11.65 -2.30
C MET A 45 11.43 12.94 -3.12
N PRO A 46 11.25 14.11 -2.45
CA PRO A 46 10.95 15.35 -3.18
C PRO A 46 11.97 15.74 -4.27
N TRP A 47 13.23 15.36 -4.08
CA TRP A 47 14.31 15.67 -5.04
C TRP A 47 14.48 14.64 -6.15
N GLU A 48 13.78 13.50 -6.07
CA GLU A 48 13.92 12.47 -7.10
C GLU A 48 13.11 12.81 -8.34
N PRO A 49 13.69 12.68 -9.55
CA PRO A 49 12.93 12.94 -10.77
C PRO A 49 11.88 11.84 -10.99
N ALA A 50 10.77 12.21 -11.61
CA ALA A 50 9.69 11.26 -11.92
C ALA A 50 10.14 10.13 -12.86
N SER A 51 11.19 10.38 -13.65
CA SER A 51 11.77 9.40 -14.57
C SER A 51 12.57 8.31 -13.87
N ARG A 52 12.97 8.51 -12.59
CA ARG A 52 13.75 7.50 -11.86
C ARG A 52 12.88 6.29 -11.56
N THR A 53 13.31 5.12 -12.01
CA THR A 53 12.66 3.85 -11.68
C THR A 53 12.98 3.49 -10.22
N LYS A 54 11.95 3.17 -9.44
CA LYS A 54 12.10 2.68 -8.06
C LYS A 54 12.11 1.16 -8.09
N GLU A 55 13.12 0.59 -7.44
CA GLU A 55 13.28 -0.85 -7.37
C GLU A 55 12.36 -1.42 -6.28
N LEU A 56 11.50 -2.35 -6.68
CA LEU A 56 10.62 -3.06 -5.73
C LEU A 56 11.43 -4.06 -4.92
N GLY A 57 10.87 -4.48 -3.78
CA GLY A 57 11.51 -5.45 -2.90
C GLY A 57 11.86 -6.73 -3.64
N GLU A 58 13.05 -7.26 -3.39
CA GLU A 58 13.51 -8.49 -4.04
C GLU A 58 12.54 -9.64 -3.77
N GLY A 59 12.12 -10.31 -4.82
CA GLY A 59 11.19 -11.43 -4.74
C GLY A 59 9.71 -11.06 -4.71
N LEU A 60 9.38 -9.76 -4.67
CA LEU A 60 7.97 -9.35 -4.72
C LEU A 60 7.35 -9.73 -6.06
N SER A 61 6.19 -10.38 -6.01
CA SER A 61 5.46 -10.77 -7.23
C SER A 61 4.92 -9.53 -7.94
N MET A 62 5.34 -9.34 -9.18
CA MET A 62 4.83 -8.29 -10.08
C MET A 62 3.89 -8.92 -11.07
N VAL A 63 2.58 -8.78 -10.84
CA VAL A 63 1.55 -9.43 -11.64
C VAL A 63 0.80 -8.45 -12.57
N SER A 64 1.02 -7.14 -12.40
CA SER A 64 0.40 -6.11 -13.22
C SER A 64 1.36 -4.95 -13.49
N ASP A 65 1.03 -4.11 -14.47
CA ASP A 65 1.76 -2.89 -14.79
C ASP A 65 1.20 -1.66 -14.09
N LEU A 66 0.23 -1.83 -13.19
CA LEU A 66 -0.39 -0.72 -12.48
C LEU A 66 0.54 -0.25 -11.38
N LEU A 67 1.40 0.70 -11.70
CA LEU A 67 2.42 1.25 -10.82
C LEU A 67 2.27 2.77 -10.75
N PHE A 68 2.07 3.30 -9.55
CA PHE A 68 1.90 4.72 -9.30
C PHE A 68 2.95 5.23 -8.32
N GLY A 69 3.60 6.34 -8.67
CA GLY A 69 4.54 7.02 -7.79
C GLY A 69 3.84 8.08 -6.95
N LYS A 70 4.25 8.21 -5.69
CA LYS A 70 3.76 9.28 -4.81
C LYS A 70 4.92 9.95 -4.10
N ARG A 71 4.70 11.19 -3.63
CA ARG A 71 5.70 11.96 -2.87
C ARG A 71 5.20 12.31 -1.47
N ARG A 72 3.98 11.93 -1.13
CA ARG A 72 3.34 12.17 0.17
C ARG A 72 2.93 10.83 0.78
N GLY A 73 2.50 10.85 2.04
CA GLY A 73 2.13 9.63 2.77
C GLY A 73 1.04 8.83 2.09
N SER A 74 -0.07 9.47 1.72
CA SER A 74 -1.18 8.77 1.09
C SER A 74 -0.87 8.41 -0.37
N ALA A 75 -1.19 7.19 -0.76
CA ALA A 75 -1.15 6.76 -2.16
C ALA A 75 -2.09 7.59 -3.03
N PHE A 76 -3.17 8.09 -2.47
CA PHE A 76 -4.13 8.94 -3.17
C PHE A 76 -3.61 10.36 -3.44
N SER A 77 -2.40 10.69 -2.99
CA SER A 77 -1.73 11.92 -3.44
C SER A 77 -1.39 11.88 -4.92
N ASN A 78 -1.33 10.69 -5.53
CA ASN A 78 -1.30 10.52 -6.98
C ASN A 78 -2.74 10.38 -7.49
N SER A 79 -3.23 11.39 -8.21
CA SER A 79 -4.60 11.39 -8.73
C SER A 79 -4.89 10.27 -9.72
N GLY A 80 -3.85 9.71 -10.34
CA GLY A 80 -3.99 8.56 -11.25
C GLY A 80 -4.49 7.30 -10.54
N LEU A 81 -4.16 7.13 -9.25
CA LEU A 81 -4.63 5.98 -8.50
C LEU A 81 -6.16 5.97 -8.37
N ALA A 82 -6.75 7.10 -7.96
CA ALA A 82 -8.20 7.18 -7.84
C ALA A 82 -8.88 6.88 -9.17
N ARG A 83 -8.34 7.43 -10.25
CA ARG A 83 -8.86 7.19 -11.61
C ARG A 83 -8.79 5.71 -11.99
N ALA A 84 -7.66 5.05 -11.70
CA ALA A 84 -7.49 3.64 -12.00
C ALA A 84 -8.49 2.78 -11.22
N LEU A 85 -8.72 3.09 -9.94
CA LEU A 85 -9.71 2.38 -9.14
C LEU A 85 -11.14 2.58 -9.66
N ASP A 86 -11.47 3.80 -10.08
CA ASP A 86 -12.76 4.09 -10.70
C ASP A 86 -12.94 3.30 -12.01
N ASP A 87 -11.92 3.27 -12.85
CA ASP A 87 -11.94 2.53 -14.12
C ASP A 87 -12.11 1.02 -13.90
N MET A 88 -11.57 0.48 -12.81
CA MET A 88 -11.77 -0.93 -12.44
C MET A 88 -13.18 -1.20 -11.91
N GLY A 89 -13.91 -0.18 -11.47
CA GLY A 89 -15.14 -0.34 -10.73
C GLY A 89 -14.91 -0.80 -9.29
N ALA A 90 -13.76 -0.45 -8.69
CA ALA A 90 -13.44 -0.85 -7.32
C ALA A 90 -14.30 -0.09 -6.31
N ASP A 91 -14.95 -0.82 -5.42
CA ASP A 91 -15.71 -0.26 -4.28
C ASP A 91 -15.07 -0.63 -2.93
N GLU A 92 -14.03 -1.43 -2.96
CA GLU A 92 -13.29 -1.88 -1.80
C GLU A 92 -11.81 -1.98 -2.12
N VAL A 93 -10.95 -1.68 -1.14
CA VAL A 93 -9.51 -1.87 -1.24
C VAL A 93 -8.98 -2.64 -0.04
N GLU A 94 -8.03 -3.53 -0.30
CA GLU A 94 -7.17 -4.12 0.71
C GLU A 94 -5.81 -3.46 0.60
N VAL A 95 -5.21 -3.06 1.72
CA VAL A 95 -3.94 -2.31 1.75
C VAL A 95 -2.90 -3.14 2.50
N ILE A 96 -1.74 -3.33 1.86
CA ILE A 96 -0.57 -4.00 2.43
C ILE A 96 0.69 -3.18 2.16
N GLY A 97 1.75 -3.44 2.90
CA GLY A 97 3.07 -2.84 2.67
C GLY A 97 3.65 -2.10 3.87
N ILE A 98 4.25 -0.93 3.66
CA ILE A 98 5.06 -0.16 4.62
C ILE A 98 4.66 1.32 4.59
N ASP A 99 4.69 2.05 5.64
CA ASP A 99 4.76 1.78 7.07
C ASP A 99 3.36 1.86 7.66
N GLY A 100 3.06 0.97 8.58
CA GLY A 100 1.74 0.89 9.19
C GLY A 100 1.26 2.21 9.81
N ASN A 101 2.16 2.96 10.45
CA ASN A 101 1.84 4.23 11.12
C ASN A 101 1.84 5.43 10.19
N HIS A 102 2.29 5.30 8.96
CA HIS A 102 2.48 6.41 8.02
C HIS A 102 1.72 6.18 6.72
N CYS A 103 2.38 5.62 5.71
CA CYS A 103 1.78 5.48 4.37
C CYS A 103 0.56 4.57 4.35
N ILE A 104 0.58 3.48 5.13
CA ILE A 104 -0.57 2.57 5.23
C ILE A 104 -1.75 3.27 5.88
N LYS A 105 -1.53 3.90 7.05
CA LYS A 105 -2.58 4.63 7.77
C LYS A 105 -3.16 5.75 6.90
N ALA A 106 -2.31 6.57 6.29
CA ALA A 106 -2.74 7.69 5.46
C ALA A 106 -3.54 7.21 4.26
N THR A 107 -3.11 6.14 3.60
CA THR A 107 -3.80 5.56 2.45
C THR A 107 -5.16 4.98 2.84
N ALA A 108 -5.22 4.24 3.94
CA ALA A 108 -6.47 3.65 4.43
C ALA A 108 -7.51 4.73 4.76
N LEU A 109 -7.11 5.77 5.48
CA LEU A 109 -8.01 6.87 5.84
C LEU A 109 -8.46 7.66 4.60
N ALA A 110 -7.57 7.88 3.64
CA ALA A 110 -7.94 8.56 2.40
C ALA A 110 -8.92 7.73 1.56
N ALA A 111 -8.75 6.41 1.54
CA ALA A 111 -9.68 5.50 0.86
C ALA A 111 -11.08 5.57 1.49
N LEU A 112 -11.16 5.57 2.83
CA LEU A 112 -12.44 5.73 3.54
C LEU A 112 -13.14 7.04 3.17
N ARG A 113 -12.38 8.15 3.15
CA ARG A 113 -12.95 9.46 2.78
C ARG A 113 -13.48 9.49 1.35
N ARG A 114 -13.01 8.60 0.50
CA ARG A 114 -13.50 8.45 -0.89
C ARG A 114 -14.70 7.51 -0.99
N GLY A 115 -15.16 6.98 0.13
CA GLY A 115 -16.32 6.10 0.16
C GLY A 115 -16.03 4.64 -0.12
N LEU A 116 -14.74 4.25 -0.17
CA LEU A 116 -14.36 2.86 -0.36
C LEU A 116 -14.47 2.09 0.96
N ALA A 117 -14.85 0.82 0.89
CA ALA A 117 -14.64 -0.10 1.99
C ALA A 117 -13.14 -0.42 2.06
N VAL A 118 -12.57 -0.47 3.26
CA VAL A 118 -11.12 -0.60 3.43
C VAL A 118 -10.79 -1.72 4.40
N THR A 119 -9.87 -2.57 3.99
CA THR A 119 -9.22 -3.57 4.84
C THR A 119 -7.72 -3.28 4.87
N VAL A 120 -7.12 -3.26 6.05
CA VAL A 120 -5.66 -3.28 6.21
C VAL A 120 -5.29 -4.68 6.68
N ASN A 121 -4.58 -5.42 5.83
CA ASN A 121 -4.15 -6.77 6.16
C ASN A 121 -2.85 -6.71 6.96
N THR A 122 -2.96 -6.72 8.28
CA THR A 122 -1.83 -6.51 9.19
C THR A 122 -0.79 -7.61 9.12
N ARG A 123 -1.10 -8.78 8.57
CA ARG A 123 -0.12 -9.86 8.35
C ARG A 123 0.91 -9.50 7.28
N ALA A 124 0.56 -8.59 6.38
CA ALA A 124 1.42 -8.12 5.30
C ALA A 124 1.73 -6.63 5.43
N VAL A 125 1.80 -6.12 6.65
CA VAL A 125 2.15 -4.72 6.96
C VAL A 125 3.30 -4.71 7.97
N VAL A 126 4.30 -3.88 7.71
CA VAL A 126 5.44 -3.66 8.61
C VAL A 126 5.40 -2.21 9.10
N SER A 127 5.72 -2.03 10.37
CA SER A 127 5.88 -0.71 10.98
C SER A 127 7.23 -0.63 11.69
N ARG A 128 7.90 0.52 11.54
CA ARG A 128 9.15 0.79 12.28
C ARG A 128 8.92 0.81 13.78
N ASN A 129 7.73 1.21 14.22
CA ASN A 129 7.35 1.25 15.63
C ASN A 129 6.11 0.37 15.86
N PRO A 130 6.31 -0.93 16.19
CA PRO A 130 5.18 -1.84 16.42
C PRO A 130 4.27 -1.42 17.57
N GLY A 131 4.83 -0.82 18.64
CA GLY A 131 4.01 -0.34 19.76
C GLY A 131 3.06 0.79 19.35
N ALA A 132 3.54 1.75 18.56
CA ALA A 132 2.69 2.79 18.00
C ALA A 132 1.68 2.21 17.02
N PHE A 133 2.04 1.14 16.33
CA PHE A 133 1.13 0.51 15.36
C PHE A 133 -0.09 -0.11 16.05
N GLU A 134 0.03 -0.61 17.25
CA GLU A 134 -1.12 -1.09 18.01
C GLU A 134 -2.18 0.01 18.21
N ARG A 135 -1.74 1.25 18.51
CA ARG A 135 -2.64 2.40 18.59
C ARG A 135 -3.23 2.77 17.24
N THR A 136 -2.42 2.72 16.20
CA THR A 136 -2.86 2.97 14.82
C THR A 136 -3.94 1.98 14.40
N LYS A 137 -3.76 0.69 14.70
CA LYS A 137 -4.77 -0.33 14.38
C LYS A 137 -6.11 -0.03 15.06
N ARG A 138 -6.08 0.39 16.33
CA ARG A 138 -7.31 0.78 17.02
C ARG A 138 -7.97 1.99 16.37
N ARG A 139 -7.18 3.00 16.02
CA ARG A 139 -7.69 4.19 15.34
C ARG A 139 -8.32 3.87 13.99
N LEU A 140 -7.69 3.00 13.23
CA LEU A 140 -8.23 2.57 11.93
C LEU A 140 -9.54 1.79 12.13
N SER A 141 -9.58 0.88 13.09
CA SER A 141 -10.79 0.13 13.41
C SER A 141 -11.93 1.05 13.83
N ASP A 142 -11.66 2.03 14.69
CA ASP A 142 -12.65 3.02 15.13
C ASP A 142 -13.17 3.86 13.96
N ALA A 143 -12.35 4.09 12.94
CA ALA A 143 -12.74 4.84 11.74
C ALA A 143 -13.52 3.99 10.73
N GLY A 144 -13.59 2.68 10.91
CA GLY A 144 -14.32 1.77 10.03
C GLY A 144 -13.46 0.92 9.12
N VAL A 145 -12.15 0.88 9.31
CA VAL A 145 -11.23 -0.01 8.58
C VAL A 145 -11.30 -1.41 9.17
N ARG A 146 -11.35 -2.40 8.31
CA ARG A 146 -11.33 -3.82 8.70
C ARG A 146 -9.94 -4.40 8.69
#